data_eeae4ab1aeb69655028948c54d21754d
#
_entry.id   eeae4ab1aeb69655028948c54d21754d
#
_cell.length_a   1.000
_cell.length_b   1.000
_cell.length_c   1.000
_cell.angle_alpha   90.00
_cell.angle_beta   90.00
_cell.angle_gamma   90.00
#
_symmetry.space_group_name_H-M   'P 1'
#
loop_
_entity.id
_entity.type
_entity.pdbx_description
1 polymer ?
#
loop_
_entity_poly.entity_id
_entity_poly.type
_entity_poly.pdbx_seq_one_letter_code
_entity_poly.pdbx_strand_id
1 'polypeptide(L)'
;FLDHWKPNLSVFIDSEIWPNLILQISKRKIPLILANARITKKSYKRWVFLLSLAKKIFGKFDLCIASNKETENYLKNLGAKNIKNYGNLKFSQTKTNSDKKLNPFLLDKIKNRKIWCAASTHPTEEVLCAKSHLKVKKIFKEILTIIIPRHINRVEKISSELLNMNLKVALYSNLDQVNENTDVIIVDSYGESLKFYSTSKYVFLGKSLVEALEDNSGQNPIEPARLGCKIFHGPNVSNFIEIYKHLKTLGATKE
;
A
#
# COMPACT_ATOMS: atom_id res chain seq x y z
N PHE A 1 19.92 22.81 -14.49
CA PHE A 1 19.99 21.60 -13.66
C PHE A 1 21.16 20.71 -14.12
N LEU A 2 21.13 20.15 -15.35
CA LEU A 2 22.17 19.22 -15.82
C LEU A 2 23.56 19.88 -15.94
N ASP A 3 23.65 21.14 -16.29
CA ASP A 3 24.90 21.88 -16.39
C ASP A 3 25.50 22.20 -15.01
N HIS A 4 24.67 22.29 -13.99
CA HIS A 4 25.08 22.49 -12.61
C HIS A 4 25.56 21.18 -11.98
N TRP A 5 24.73 20.12 -12.03
CA TRP A 5 25.00 18.86 -11.35
C TRP A 5 25.95 17.91 -12.10
N LYS A 6 26.04 18.03 -13.44
CA LYS A 6 26.90 17.22 -14.32
C LYS A 6 26.91 15.74 -13.96
N PRO A 7 25.73 15.05 -13.91
CA PRO A 7 25.66 13.66 -13.44
C PRO A 7 26.35 12.72 -14.41
N ASN A 8 27.03 11.70 -13.89
CA ASN A 8 27.64 10.62 -14.67
C ASN A 8 26.65 9.49 -14.98
N LEU A 9 25.52 9.46 -14.29
CA LEU A 9 24.44 8.49 -14.44
C LEU A 9 23.12 9.15 -14.04
N SER A 10 22.05 8.85 -14.76
CA SER A 10 20.68 9.26 -14.42
C SER A 10 19.78 8.06 -14.24
N VAL A 11 19.11 7.98 -13.08
CA VAL A 11 18.19 6.90 -12.75
C VAL A 11 16.80 7.47 -12.52
N PHE A 12 15.84 7.05 -13.34
CA PHE A 12 14.42 7.29 -13.15
C PHE A 12 13.79 6.10 -12.44
N ILE A 13 12.83 6.33 -11.56
CA ILE A 13 12.24 5.26 -10.73
C ILE A 13 10.73 5.21 -10.93
N ASP A 14 10.16 4.00 -10.89
CA ASP A 14 8.71 3.71 -10.99
C ASP A 14 8.10 4.23 -12.31
N SER A 15 7.21 5.24 -12.20
CA SER A 15 6.46 5.80 -13.35
C SER A 15 6.95 7.19 -13.75
N GLU A 16 8.11 7.62 -13.26
CA GLU A 16 8.66 8.95 -13.49
C GLU A 16 9.26 9.06 -14.90
N ILE A 17 8.43 9.42 -15.86
CA ILE A 17 8.84 9.61 -17.26
C ILE A 17 8.70 11.09 -17.62
N TRP A 18 9.83 11.78 -17.74
CA TRP A 18 9.93 13.22 -18.02
C TRP A 18 10.56 13.44 -19.40
N PRO A 19 9.76 13.52 -20.50
CA PRO A 19 10.26 13.49 -21.88
C PRO A 19 11.37 14.49 -22.16
N ASN A 20 11.18 15.74 -21.76
CA ASN A 20 12.16 16.80 -22.04
C ASN A 20 13.50 16.53 -21.32
N LEU A 21 13.44 16.10 -20.06
CA LEU A 21 14.64 15.80 -19.29
C LEU A 21 15.37 14.58 -19.87
N ILE A 22 14.65 13.51 -20.22
CA ILE A 22 15.20 12.31 -20.86
C ILE A 22 15.93 12.66 -22.16
N LEU A 23 15.33 13.50 -23.01
CA LEU A 23 15.96 13.93 -24.27
C LEU A 23 17.22 14.76 -24.02
N GLN A 24 17.21 15.66 -23.03
CA GLN A 24 18.38 16.46 -22.67
C GLN A 24 19.53 15.63 -22.10
N ILE A 25 19.22 14.65 -21.26
CA ILE A 25 20.19 13.69 -20.71
C ILE A 25 20.82 12.86 -21.84
N SER A 26 19.97 12.32 -22.73
CA SER A 26 20.43 11.53 -23.89
C SER A 26 21.31 12.35 -24.86
N LYS A 27 20.99 13.63 -25.11
CA LYS A 27 21.85 14.52 -25.93
C LYS A 27 23.23 14.71 -25.33
N ARG A 28 23.36 14.67 -24.00
CA ARG A 28 24.64 14.79 -23.28
C ARG A 28 25.37 13.46 -23.14
N LYS A 29 24.84 12.39 -23.73
CA LYS A 29 25.38 11.01 -23.66
C LYS A 29 25.54 10.51 -22.22
N ILE A 30 24.71 10.99 -21.29
CA ILE A 30 24.66 10.52 -19.91
C ILE A 30 23.87 9.21 -19.88
N PRO A 31 24.41 8.12 -19.32
CA PRO A 31 23.69 6.86 -19.20
C PRO A 31 22.35 7.01 -18.46
N LEU A 32 21.32 6.34 -18.96
CA LEU A 32 19.94 6.45 -18.53
C LEU A 32 19.38 5.08 -18.12
N ILE A 33 18.96 4.97 -16.86
CA ILE A 33 18.31 3.77 -16.33
C ILE A 33 16.89 4.11 -15.89
N LEU A 34 15.94 3.25 -16.25
CA LEU A 34 14.60 3.23 -15.67
C LEU A 34 14.51 2.04 -14.70
N ALA A 35 14.60 2.32 -13.41
CA ALA A 35 14.60 1.31 -12.35
C ALA A 35 13.18 1.10 -11.80
N ASN A 36 12.84 -0.16 -11.47
CA ASN A 36 11.52 -0.55 -10.94
C ASN A 36 10.35 -0.02 -11.79
N ALA A 37 10.53 0.02 -13.11
CA ALA A 37 9.57 0.59 -14.05
C ALA A 37 8.17 0.01 -13.82
N ARG A 38 7.19 0.89 -13.70
CA ARG A 38 5.78 0.53 -13.58
C ARG A 38 4.94 1.32 -14.57
N ILE A 39 4.28 0.63 -15.47
CA ILE A 39 3.36 1.23 -16.45
C ILE A 39 1.98 0.61 -16.24
N THR A 40 0.99 1.44 -15.86
CA THR A 40 -0.40 0.99 -15.75
C THR A 40 -1.03 0.86 -17.13
N LYS A 41 -2.08 0.02 -17.27
CA LYS A 41 -2.84 -0.13 -18.51
C LYS A 41 -3.33 1.20 -19.06
N LYS A 42 -3.78 2.11 -18.19
CA LYS A 42 -4.22 3.47 -18.56
C LYS A 42 -3.07 4.31 -19.11
N SER A 43 -1.91 4.29 -18.44
CA SER A 43 -0.70 4.99 -18.92
C SER A 43 -0.19 4.39 -20.22
N TYR A 44 -0.18 3.07 -20.36
CA TYR A 44 0.19 2.40 -21.60
C TYR A 44 -0.67 2.82 -22.79
N LYS A 45 -2.02 2.84 -22.64
CA LYS A 45 -2.92 3.30 -23.69
C LYS A 45 -2.62 4.74 -24.14
N ARG A 46 -2.30 5.64 -23.21
CA ARG A 46 -1.91 7.02 -23.54
C ARG A 46 -0.61 7.09 -24.35
N TRP A 47 0.39 6.27 -23.97
CA TRP A 47 1.66 6.21 -24.70
C TRP A 47 1.50 5.59 -26.09
N VAL A 48 0.63 4.59 -26.25
CA VAL A 48 0.32 3.98 -27.55
C VAL A 48 -0.32 5.00 -28.51
N PHE A 49 -1.18 5.89 -28.00
CA PHE A 49 -1.74 6.96 -28.81
C PHE A 49 -0.66 7.89 -29.40
N LEU A 50 0.48 8.04 -28.71
CA LEU A 50 1.66 8.81 -29.14
C LEU A 50 2.86 7.88 -29.42
N LEU A 51 2.65 6.78 -30.13
CA LEU A 51 3.64 5.69 -30.24
C LEU A 51 4.99 6.13 -30.81
N SER A 52 5.02 7.04 -31.80
CA SER A 52 6.26 7.56 -32.35
C SER A 52 7.09 8.34 -31.32
N LEU A 53 6.42 9.14 -30.50
CA LEU A 53 7.05 9.85 -29.38
C LEU A 53 7.48 8.86 -28.28
N ALA A 54 6.63 7.88 -27.94
CA ALA A 54 6.95 6.84 -26.96
C ALA A 54 8.22 6.10 -27.36
N LYS A 55 8.33 5.60 -28.59
CA LYS A 55 9.54 4.92 -29.11
C LYS A 55 10.77 5.82 -29.03
N LYS A 56 10.63 7.11 -29.32
CA LYS A 56 11.71 8.09 -29.20
C LYS A 56 12.18 8.27 -27.75
N ILE A 57 11.28 8.26 -26.78
CA ILE A 57 11.58 8.47 -25.36
C ILE A 57 12.10 7.17 -24.72
N PHE A 58 11.33 6.07 -24.81
CA PHE A 58 11.69 4.82 -24.16
C PHE A 58 12.94 4.15 -24.81
N GLY A 59 13.17 4.41 -26.09
CA GLY A 59 14.39 3.98 -26.78
C GLY A 59 15.68 4.71 -26.35
N LYS A 60 15.59 5.74 -25.48
CA LYS A 60 16.75 6.45 -24.93
C LYS A 60 17.28 5.84 -23.63
N PHE A 61 16.53 4.95 -23.00
CA PHE A 61 17.04 4.25 -21.84
C PHE A 61 18.01 3.16 -22.22
N ASP A 62 19.20 3.17 -21.61
CA ASP A 62 20.23 2.13 -21.79
C ASP A 62 19.80 0.83 -21.09
N LEU A 63 19.04 0.94 -19.99
CA LEU A 63 18.49 -0.18 -19.27
C LEU A 63 17.13 0.17 -18.67
N CYS A 64 16.16 -0.71 -18.86
CA CYS A 64 14.88 -0.67 -18.16
C CYS A 64 14.72 -1.91 -17.27
N ILE A 65 14.48 -1.72 -15.98
CA ILE A 65 14.20 -2.80 -15.03
C ILE A 65 12.71 -2.77 -14.73
N ALA A 66 11.97 -3.68 -15.34
CA ALA A 66 10.52 -3.80 -15.14
C ALA A 66 10.18 -4.39 -13.78
N SER A 67 9.13 -3.85 -13.13
CA SER A 67 8.64 -4.34 -11.85
C SER A 67 7.75 -5.59 -11.96
N ASN A 68 7.26 -5.91 -13.17
CA ASN A 68 6.44 -7.08 -13.45
C ASN A 68 6.42 -7.40 -14.95
N LYS A 69 5.84 -8.56 -15.31
CA LYS A 69 5.79 -9.07 -16.68
C LYS A 69 4.95 -8.21 -17.62
N GLU A 70 3.86 -7.64 -17.11
CA GLU A 70 3.00 -6.75 -17.90
C GLU A 70 3.75 -5.48 -18.32
N THR A 71 4.44 -4.83 -17.38
CA THR A 71 5.28 -3.66 -17.65
C THR A 71 6.43 -4.00 -18.62
N GLU A 72 7.05 -5.17 -18.49
CA GLU A 72 8.07 -5.64 -19.43
C GLU A 72 7.52 -5.66 -20.87
N ASN A 73 6.33 -6.23 -21.07
CA ASN A 73 5.67 -6.27 -22.37
C ASN A 73 5.33 -4.85 -22.89
N TYR A 74 4.85 -3.99 -22.02
CA TYR A 74 4.55 -2.60 -22.38
C TYR A 74 5.82 -1.85 -22.82
N LEU A 75 6.92 -1.98 -22.09
CA LEU A 75 8.20 -1.35 -22.42
C LEU A 75 8.73 -1.81 -23.78
N LYS A 76 8.63 -3.11 -24.10
CA LYS A 76 8.97 -3.63 -25.43
C LYS A 76 8.19 -2.94 -26.54
N ASN A 77 6.88 -2.85 -26.37
CA ASN A 77 5.99 -2.22 -27.37
C ASN A 77 6.25 -0.71 -27.51
N LEU A 78 6.65 -0.05 -26.41
CA LEU A 78 6.96 1.38 -26.40
C LEU A 78 8.40 1.69 -26.87
N GLY A 79 9.18 0.66 -27.26
CA GLY A 79 10.46 0.86 -27.93
C GLY A 79 11.70 0.83 -27.03
N ALA A 80 11.58 0.40 -25.78
CA ALA A 80 12.73 0.13 -24.93
C ALA A 80 13.52 -1.09 -25.46
N LYS A 81 14.87 -0.99 -25.48
CA LYS A 81 15.74 -1.98 -26.14
C LYS A 81 16.28 -3.03 -25.17
N ASN A 82 16.76 -2.59 -24.02
CA ASN A 82 17.38 -3.45 -23.01
C ASN A 82 16.46 -3.50 -21.79
N ILE A 83 15.73 -4.59 -21.63
CA ILE A 83 14.75 -4.75 -20.57
C ILE A 83 15.09 -5.98 -19.74
N LYS A 84 15.13 -5.78 -18.42
CA LYS A 84 15.26 -6.84 -17.43
C LYS A 84 14.07 -6.87 -16.52
N ASN A 85 13.72 -8.01 -15.99
CA ASN A 85 12.67 -8.18 -15.00
C ASN A 85 13.22 -8.92 -13.79
N TYR A 86 13.45 -8.19 -12.72
CA TYR A 86 13.92 -8.74 -11.44
C TYR A 86 12.85 -8.68 -10.36
N GLY A 87 11.60 -8.37 -10.75
CA GLY A 87 10.50 -8.16 -9.83
C GLY A 87 10.48 -6.73 -9.25
N ASN A 88 9.58 -6.50 -8.31
CA ASN A 88 9.39 -5.17 -7.75
C ASN A 88 10.32 -4.94 -6.54
N LEU A 89 11.10 -3.85 -6.56
CA LEU A 89 12.02 -3.47 -5.48
C LEU A 89 11.34 -3.38 -4.10
N LYS A 90 10.04 -3.11 -4.07
CA LYS A 90 9.26 -3.13 -2.80
C LYS A 90 9.31 -4.49 -2.09
N PHE A 91 9.66 -5.57 -2.80
CA PHE A 91 9.84 -6.90 -2.21
C PHE A 91 11.21 -7.14 -1.60
N SER A 92 12.21 -6.36 -2.01
CA SER A 92 13.60 -6.56 -1.56
C SER A 92 13.89 -6.00 -0.16
N GLN A 93 12.97 -5.26 0.46
CA GLN A 93 13.15 -4.82 1.84
C GLN A 93 13.26 -6.03 2.77
N THR A 94 14.49 -6.35 3.18
CA THR A 94 14.82 -7.53 3.98
C THR A 94 14.52 -7.38 5.48
N LYS A 95 14.35 -6.14 5.98
CA LYS A 95 14.05 -5.88 7.40
C LYS A 95 12.79 -5.03 7.52
N THR A 96 11.72 -5.61 8.04
CA THR A 96 10.77 -4.81 8.81
C THR A 96 11.53 -4.34 10.04
N ASN A 97 11.60 -3.02 10.28
CA ASN A 97 12.04 -2.50 11.57
C ASN A 97 11.04 -2.99 12.63
N SER A 98 11.26 -4.20 13.14
CA SER A 98 10.46 -4.83 14.20
C SER A 98 10.57 -4.11 15.54
N ASP A 99 11.46 -3.10 15.62
CA ASP A 99 11.71 -2.34 16.85
C ASP A 99 10.62 -1.32 17.20
N LYS A 100 9.64 -1.11 16.31
CA LYS A 100 8.49 -0.25 16.61
C LYS A 100 7.48 -1.01 17.48
N LYS A 101 7.70 -1.02 18.79
CA LYS A 101 6.76 -1.59 19.76
C LYS A 101 5.61 -0.62 20.03
N LEU A 102 4.43 -1.14 20.33
CA LEU A 102 3.34 -0.36 20.89
C LEU A 102 3.73 0.22 22.25
N ASN A 103 3.09 1.33 22.62
CA ASN A 103 3.22 1.90 23.95
C ASN A 103 2.91 0.83 25.01
N PRO A 104 3.80 0.59 26.00
CA PRO A 104 3.58 -0.41 27.04
C PRO A 104 2.27 -0.24 27.81
N PHE A 105 1.85 0.99 28.04
CA PHE A 105 0.58 1.32 28.69
C PHE A 105 -0.63 0.82 27.87
N LEU A 106 -0.61 0.99 26.55
CA LEU A 106 -1.65 0.44 25.68
C LEU A 106 -1.60 -1.07 25.66
N LEU A 107 -0.40 -1.67 25.57
CA LEU A 107 -0.24 -3.13 25.58
C LEU A 107 -0.86 -3.75 26.82
N ASP A 108 -0.65 -3.16 28.00
CA ASP A 108 -1.24 -3.64 29.25
C ASP A 108 -2.78 -3.61 29.20
N LYS A 109 -3.36 -2.51 28.69
CA LYS A 109 -4.82 -2.37 28.56
C LYS A 109 -5.46 -3.37 27.59
N ILE A 110 -4.73 -3.84 26.58
CA ILE A 110 -5.29 -4.69 25.52
C ILE A 110 -4.80 -6.14 25.57
N LYS A 111 -3.94 -6.51 26.51
CA LYS A 111 -3.28 -7.84 26.59
C LYS A 111 -4.24 -9.03 26.61
N ASN A 112 -5.42 -8.87 27.19
CA ASN A 112 -6.44 -9.92 27.30
C ASN A 112 -7.52 -9.83 26.20
N ARG A 113 -7.31 -8.98 25.20
CA ARG A 113 -8.28 -8.74 24.11
C ARG A 113 -7.91 -9.55 22.88
N LYS A 114 -8.93 -10.00 22.15
CA LYS A 114 -8.74 -10.48 20.77
C LYS A 114 -8.71 -9.28 19.85
N ILE A 115 -7.58 -9.09 19.13
CA ILE A 115 -7.35 -7.90 18.34
C ILE A 115 -7.31 -8.24 16.86
N TRP A 116 -7.98 -7.45 16.06
CA TRP A 116 -7.77 -7.40 14.63
C TRP A 116 -7.65 -5.95 14.15
N CYS A 117 -6.96 -5.75 13.03
CA CYS A 117 -6.62 -4.43 12.53
C CYS A 117 -7.23 -4.22 11.13
N ALA A 118 -7.88 -3.08 10.92
CA ALA A 118 -8.30 -2.59 9.60
C ALA A 118 -7.37 -1.43 9.22
N ALA A 119 -6.44 -1.69 8.30
CA ALA A 119 -5.37 -0.77 7.99
C ALA A 119 -5.52 -0.11 6.61
N SER A 120 -5.14 1.15 6.52
CA SER A 120 -5.21 1.99 5.32
C SER A 120 -6.62 2.04 4.72
N THR A 121 -7.62 2.16 5.60
CA THR A 121 -9.02 2.19 5.20
C THR A 121 -9.40 3.47 4.44
N HIS A 122 -10.37 3.33 3.55
CA HIS A 122 -10.93 4.40 2.72
C HIS A 122 -12.42 4.60 3.06
N PRO A 123 -13.04 5.69 2.57
CA PRO A 123 -14.45 5.94 2.82
C PRO A 123 -15.32 4.71 2.57
N THR A 124 -16.27 4.44 3.48
CA THR A 124 -17.17 3.29 3.56
C THR A 124 -16.59 2.01 4.17
N GLU A 125 -15.30 1.76 4.04
CA GLU A 125 -14.66 0.54 4.57
C GLU A 125 -14.70 0.50 6.10
N GLU A 126 -14.58 1.66 6.77
CA GLU A 126 -14.62 1.74 8.24
C GLU A 126 -15.98 1.27 8.78
N VAL A 127 -17.06 1.66 8.13
CA VAL A 127 -18.42 1.23 8.48
C VAL A 127 -18.61 -0.27 8.27
N LEU A 128 -18.04 -0.84 7.19
CA LEU A 128 -18.07 -2.27 6.95
C LEU A 128 -17.26 -3.04 8.00
N CYS A 129 -16.10 -2.51 8.40
CA CYS A 129 -15.30 -3.07 9.49
C CYS A 129 -16.07 -3.00 10.82
N ALA A 130 -16.76 -1.92 11.11
CA ALA A 130 -17.61 -1.76 12.29
C ALA A 130 -18.77 -2.77 12.32
N LYS A 131 -19.45 -2.98 11.19
CA LYS A 131 -20.48 -4.02 11.06
C LYS A 131 -19.92 -5.41 11.31
N SER A 132 -18.70 -5.67 10.83
CA SER A 132 -17.99 -6.94 11.07
C SER A 132 -17.63 -7.09 12.54
N HIS A 133 -17.15 -6.02 13.20
CA HIS A 133 -16.91 -5.99 14.64
C HIS A 133 -18.17 -6.38 15.43
N LEU A 134 -19.31 -5.75 15.14
CA LEU A 134 -20.56 -6.04 15.82
C LEU A 134 -21.01 -7.51 15.68
N LYS A 135 -20.77 -8.12 14.51
CA LYS A 135 -21.05 -9.55 14.30
C LYS A 135 -20.12 -10.44 15.13
N VAL A 136 -18.80 -10.13 15.11
CA VAL A 136 -17.79 -10.90 15.84
C VAL A 136 -17.96 -10.75 17.36
N LYS A 137 -18.34 -9.57 17.85
CA LYS A 137 -18.58 -9.27 19.27
C LYS A 137 -19.69 -10.14 19.88
N LYS A 138 -20.64 -10.62 19.08
CA LYS A 138 -21.67 -11.58 19.57
C LYS A 138 -21.05 -12.90 20.01
N ILE A 139 -19.90 -13.28 19.45
CA ILE A 139 -19.19 -14.54 19.75
C ILE A 139 -18.03 -14.28 20.71
N PHE A 140 -17.27 -13.22 20.48
CA PHE A 140 -16.09 -12.83 21.26
C PHE A 140 -16.33 -11.46 21.89
N LYS A 141 -16.80 -11.44 23.12
CA LYS A 141 -17.16 -10.19 23.82
C LYS A 141 -15.96 -9.26 24.01
N GLU A 142 -14.77 -9.85 24.14
CA GLU A 142 -13.49 -9.17 24.34
C GLU A 142 -12.83 -8.67 23.04
N ILE A 143 -13.51 -8.76 21.89
CA ILE A 143 -12.93 -8.30 20.61
C ILE A 143 -12.64 -6.80 20.63
N LEU A 144 -11.49 -6.42 20.08
CA LEU A 144 -11.08 -5.04 19.86
C LEU A 144 -10.71 -4.85 18.39
N THR A 145 -11.23 -3.81 17.77
CA THR A 145 -10.88 -3.42 16.41
C THR A 145 -9.96 -2.22 16.42
N ILE A 146 -8.85 -2.32 15.72
CA ILE A 146 -7.97 -1.17 15.46
C ILE A 146 -8.25 -0.67 14.04
N ILE A 147 -8.64 0.59 13.89
CA ILE A 147 -8.83 1.22 12.58
C ILE A 147 -7.70 2.22 12.33
N ILE A 148 -6.94 2.00 11.25
CA ILE A 148 -5.86 2.88 10.79
C ILE A 148 -6.31 3.48 9.45
N PRO A 149 -6.92 4.65 9.43
CA PRO A 149 -7.39 5.26 8.19
C PRO A 149 -6.20 5.70 7.32
N ARG A 150 -6.36 5.62 6.00
CA ARG A 150 -5.35 6.11 5.05
C ARG A 150 -5.09 7.61 5.21
N HIS A 151 -6.13 8.36 5.56
CA HIS A 151 -6.11 9.81 5.71
C HIS A 151 -6.63 10.21 7.10
N ILE A 152 -5.74 10.72 7.94
CA ILE A 152 -6.06 11.07 9.34
C ILE A 152 -7.04 12.24 9.45
N ASN A 153 -7.14 13.11 8.45
CA ASN A 153 -8.13 14.20 8.42
C ASN A 153 -9.60 13.71 8.40
N ARG A 154 -9.83 12.40 8.30
CA ARG A 154 -11.16 11.77 8.33
C ARG A 154 -11.53 11.22 9.73
N VAL A 155 -10.61 11.27 10.68
CA VAL A 155 -10.78 10.63 12.00
C VAL A 155 -12.04 11.09 12.71
N GLU A 156 -12.34 12.40 12.73
CA GLU A 156 -13.55 12.95 13.37
C GLU A 156 -14.83 12.38 12.73
N LYS A 157 -14.88 12.35 11.40
CA LYS A 157 -16.01 11.77 10.66
C LYS A 157 -16.17 10.29 10.96
N ILE A 158 -15.07 9.50 10.91
CA ILE A 158 -15.08 8.07 11.22
C ILE A 158 -15.58 7.86 12.65
N SER A 159 -15.06 8.62 13.62
CA SER A 159 -15.47 8.52 15.02
C SER A 159 -16.98 8.75 15.17
N SER A 160 -17.52 9.80 14.56
CA SER A 160 -18.96 10.11 14.60
C SER A 160 -19.80 8.98 13.99
N GLU A 161 -19.39 8.44 12.83
CA GLU A 161 -20.08 7.33 12.17
C GLU A 161 -20.13 6.08 13.08
N LEU A 162 -19.02 5.75 13.77
CA LEU A 162 -18.94 4.60 14.65
C LEU A 162 -19.71 4.78 15.96
N LEU A 163 -19.68 5.98 16.54
CA LEU A 163 -20.49 6.34 17.71
C LEU A 163 -21.99 6.21 17.41
N ASN A 164 -22.44 6.62 16.22
CA ASN A 164 -23.83 6.46 15.77
C ASN A 164 -24.23 4.97 15.62
N MET A 165 -23.26 4.06 15.53
CA MET A 165 -23.47 2.61 15.55
C MET A 165 -23.45 2.03 16.98
N ASN A 166 -23.46 2.87 18.02
CA ASN A 166 -23.35 2.49 19.43
C ASN A 166 -22.04 1.76 19.79
N LEU A 167 -20.96 2.04 19.07
CA LEU A 167 -19.64 1.54 19.39
C LEU A 167 -18.91 2.50 20.34
N LYS A 168 -18.17 1.95 21.30
CA LYS A 168 -17.30 2.69 22.19
C LYS A 168 -15.97 2.94 21.51
N VAL A 169 -15.72 4.19 21.10
CA VAL A 169 -14.57 4.59 20.31
C VAL A 169 -13.56 5.33 21.18
N ALA A 170 -12.28 5.04 21.03
CA ALA A 170 -11.17 5.81 21.60
C ALA A 170 -10.18 6.20 20.49
N LEU A 171 -9.46 7.30 20.69
CA LEU A 171 -8.37 7.73 19.81
C LEU A 171 -7.04 7.22 20.33
N TYR A 172 -6.15 6.83 19.41
CA TYR A 172 -4.80 6.37 19.78
C TYR A 172 -3.95 7.48 20.41
N SER A 173 -4.18 8.74 20.07
CA SER A 173 -3.54 9.89 20.72
C SER A 173 -3.98 10.11 22.16
N ASN A 174 -5.14 9.54 22.58
CA ASN A 174 -5.69 9.67 23.93
C ASN A 174 -5.90 8.30 24.57
N LEU A 175 -4.81 7.68 25.01
CA LEU A 175 -4.80 6.34 25.60
C LEU A 175 -5.55 6.24 26.92
N ASP A 176 -5.80 7.34 27.62
CA ASP A 176 -6.55 7.35 28.88
C ASP A 176 -8.02 6.95 28.67
N GLN A 177 -8.57 7.24 27.50
CA GLN A 177 -9.92 6.85 27.11
C GLN A 177 -10.04 5.34 26.81
N VAL A 178 -8.92 4.64 26.55
CA VAL A 178 -8.92 3.21 26.28
C VAL A 178 -9.15 2.43 27.57
N ASN A 179 -10.22 1.62 27.60
CA ASN A 179 -10.58 0.76 28.71
C ASN A 179 -11.10 -0.61 28.22
N GLU A 180 -11.46 -1.48 29.13
CA GLU A 180 -11.96 -2.84 28.85
C GLU A 180 -13.23 -2.84 27.95
N ASN A 181 -14.02 -1.78 27.99
CA ASN A 181 -15.25 -1.65 27.21
C ASN A 181 -15.04 -0.98 25.84
N THR A 182 -13.85 -0.51 25.51
CA THR A 182 -13.55 0.11 24.20
C THR A 182 -13.74 -0.92 23.09
N ASP A 183 -14.54 -0.58 22.08
CA ASP A 183 -14.82 -1.44 20.93
C ASP A 183 -13.83 -1.21 19.81
N VAL A 184 -13.51 0.06 19.57
CA VAL A 184 -12.66 0.49 18.46
C VAL A 184 -11.65 1.50 18.94
N ILE A 185 -10.38 1.31 18.54
CA ILE A 185 -9.35 2.35 18.62
C ILE A 185 -9.09 2.87 17.20
N ILE A 186 -9.26 4.18 17.00
CA ILE A 186 -8.90 4.83 15.75
C ILE A 186 -7.49 5.40 15.89
N VAL A 187 -6.61 5.05 14.96
CA VAL A 187 -5.23 5.54 14.93
C VAL A 187 -5.20 6.85 14.14
N ASP A 188 -5.01 7.93 14.85
CA ASP A 188 -5.05 9.31 14.38
C ASP A 188 -3.65 9.91 14.11
N SER A 189 -2.65 9.04 13.89
CA SER A 189 -1.28 9.41 13.57
C SER A 189 -0.71 8.56 12.43
N TYR A 190 0.24 9.13 11.68
CA TYR A 190 0.91 8.40 10.60
C TYR A 190 2.08 7.53 11.09
N GLY A 191 2.39 6.48 10.35
CA GLY A 191 3.58 5.64 10.57
C GLY A 191 3.42 4.56 11.65
N GLU A 192 2.22 4.35 12.16
CA GLU A 192 1.93 3.45 13.28
C GLU A 192 1.58 2.01 12.87
N SER A 193 1.29 1.76 11.58
CA SER A 193 0.75 0.48 11.09
C SER A 193 1.58 -0.74 11.53
N LEU A 194 2.91 -0.67 11.45
CA LEU A 194 3.79 -1.77 11.81
C LEU A 194 3.65 -2.20 13.28
N LYS A 195 3.44 -1.23 14.19
CA LYS A 195 3.24 -1.51 15.62
C LYS A 195 1.97 -2.35 15.84
N PHE A 196 0.91 -2.03 15.10
CA PHE A 196 -0.36 -2.76 15.21
C PHE A 196 -0.34 -4.10 14.48
N TYR A 197 0.38 -4.22 13.36
CA TYR A 197 0.57 -5.52 12.70
C TYR A 197 1.31 -6.52 13.59
N SER A 198 2.28 -6.06 14.38
CA SER A 198 3.02 -6.95 15.29
C SER A 198 2.16 -7.50 16.45
N THR A 199 1.04 -6.85 16.75
CA THR A 199 0.12 -7.25 17.83
C THR A 199 -1.18 -7.88 17.32
N SER A 200 -1.45 -7.79 16.02
CA SER A 200 -2.69 -8.27 15.41
C SER A 200 -2.45 -9.52 14.57
N LYS A 201 -3.11 -10.63 14.93
CA LYS A 201 -3.06 -11.85 14.13
C LYS A 201 -3.81 -11.72 12.80
N TYR A 202 -4.82 -10.85 12.74
CA TYR A 202 -5.71 -10.65 11.59
C TYR A 202 -5.70 -9.20 11.16
N VAL A 203 -5.51 -8.97 9.85
CA VAL A 203 -5.43 -7.63 9.28
C VAL A 203 -6.32 -7.54 8.05
N PHE A 204 -7.25 -6.58 8.02
CA PHE A 204 -7.92 -6.18 6.79
C PHE A 204 -7.14 -5.03 6.15
N LEU A 205 -6.85 -5.14 4.86
CA LEU A 205 -6.20 -4.08 4.08
C LEU A 205 -7.24 -3.34 3.23
N GLY A 206 -7.37 -2.07 3.51
CA GLY A 206 -8.32 -1.19 2.84
C GLY A 206 -7.94 -0.84 1.41
N LYS A 207 -8.71 0.08 0.80
CA LYS A 207 -8.67 0.40 -0.63
C LYS A 207 -8.96 -0.82 -1.52
N SER A 208 -9.65 -1.78 -0.98
CA SER A 208 -9.92 -3.07 -1.62
C SER A 208 -11.40 -3.38 -1.83
N LEU A 209 -12.30 -2.62 -1.14
CA LEU A 209 -13.75 -2.73 -1.28
C LEU A 209 -14.37 -1.54 -2.03
N VAL A 210 -13.59 -0.54 -2.41
CA VAL A 210 -14.08 0.69 -3.06
C VAL A 210 -14.04 0.52 -4.58
N GLU A 211 -15.20 0.32 -5.21
CA GLU A 211 -15.34 0.11 -6.66
C GLU A 211 -14.79 1.27 -7.50
N ALA A 212 -15.03 2.52 -7.07
CA ALA A 212 -14.55 3.71 -7.79
C ALA A 212 -13.02 3.79 -7.96
N LEU A 213 -12.26 2.90 -7.33
CA LEU A 213 -10.79 2.87 -7.35
C LEU A 213 -10.22 1.60 -8.01
N GLU A 214 -11.00 0.85 -8.81
CA GLU A 214 -10.57 -0.43 -9.41
C GLU A 214 -9.21 -0.38 -10.08
N ASP A 215 -8.95 0.64 -10.92
CA ASP A 215 -7.69 0.79 -11.64
C ASP A 215 -6.48 1.16 -10.76
N ASN A 216 -6.71 1.57 -9.50
CA ASN A 216 -5.68 1.98 -8.55
C ASN A 216 -6.02 1.51 -7.14
N SER A 217 -6.43 0.28 -7.00
CA SER A 217 -6.95 -0.33 -5.76
C SER A 217 -5.93 -1.19 -5.04
N GLY A 218 -6.25 -1.52 -3.80
CA GLY A 218 -5.42 -2.34 -2.93
C GLY A 218 -4.26 -1.61 -2.27
N GLN A 219 -3.85 -2.13 -1.13
CA GLN A 219 -2.70 -1.69 -0.36
C GLN A 219 -1.63 -2.78 -0.34
N ASN A 220 -0.38 -2.42 -0.02
CA ASN A 220 0.74 -3.34 0.00
C ASN A 220 0.58 -4.39 1.12
N PRO A 221 0.43 -5.69 0.80
CA PRO A 221 0.26 -6.73 1.81
C PRO A 221 1.57 -7.29 2.38
N ILE A 222 2.73 -6.82 1.93
CA ILE A 222 4.03 -7.41 2.27
C ILE A 222 4.36 -7.22 3.75
N GLU A 223 4.13 -6.02 4.28
CA GLU A 223 4.45 -5.72 5.69
C GLU A 223 3.67 -6.60 6.67
N PRO A 224 2.32 -6.65 6.63
CA PRO A 224 1.59 -7.55 7.53
C PRO A 224 1.87 -9.03 7.24
N ALA A 225 2.12 -9.45 5.97
CA ALA A 225 2.50 -10.82 5.66
C ALA A 225 3.82 -11.23 6.31
N ARG A 226 4.84 -10.36 6.29
CA ARG A 226 6.13 -10.59 6.95
C ARG A 226 6.05 -10.70 8.46
N LEU A 227 5.07 -10.02 9.06
CA LEU A 227 4.78 -10.11 10.49
C LEU A 227 3.87 -11.29 10.85
N GLY A 228 3.58 -12.18 9.88
CA GLY A 228 2.80 -13.40 10.10
C GLY A 228 1.28 -13.16 10.22
N CYS A 229 0.79 -11.99 9.83
CA CYS A 229 -0.64 -11.71 9.87
C CYS A 229 -1.39 -12.49 8.80
N LYS A 230 -2.59 -12.95 9.15
CA LYS A 230 -3.60 -13.39 8.18
C LYS A 230 -4.27 -12.15 7.59
N ILE A 231 -4.21 -11.99 6.28
CA ILE A 231 -4.66 -10.79 5.60
C ILE A 231 -6.02 -11.02 4.96
N PHE A 232 -6.96 -10.11 5.23
CA PHE A 232 -8.25 -10.02 4.55
C PHE A 232 -8.25 -8.81 3.62
N HIS A 233 -8.92 -8.95 2.48
CA HIS A 233 -9.05 -7.88 1.49
C HIS A 233 -10.31 -8.05 0.67
N GLY A 234 -10.77 -6.99 0.03
CA GLY A 234 -11.81 -7.06 -1.00
C GLY A 234 -11.26 -7.46 -2.37
N PRO A 235 -12.12 -7.56 -3.40
CA PRO A 235 -11.74 -7.99 -4.74
C PRO A 235 -10.78 -7.03 -5.46
N ASN A 236 -10.77 -5.75 -5.07
CA ASN A 236 -10.05 -4.70 -5.79
C ASN A 236 -8.62 -4.55 -5.26
N VAL A 237 -7.66 -5.21 -5.90
CA VAL A 237 -6.23 -5.21 -5.51
C VAL A 237 -5.30 -4.99 -6.70
N SER A 238 -5.72 -4.22 -7.70
CA SER A 238 -5.03 -4.03 -8.98
C SER A 238 -3.57 -3.60 -8.86
N ASN A 239 -3.21 -2.81 -7.84
CA ASN A 239 -1.84 -2.36 -7.60
C ASN A 239 -0.88 -3.48 -7.18
N PHE A 240 -1.41 -4.58 -6.62
CA PHE A 240 -0.63 -5.64 -5.99
C PHE A 240 -1.13 -7.04 -6.33
N ILE A 241 -1.82 -7.20 -7.47
CA ILE A 241 -2.52 -8.42 -7.85
C ILE A 241 -1.62 -9.67 -7.83
N GLU A 242 -0.38 -9.55 -8.32
CA GLU A 242 0.58 -10.66 -8.34
C GLU A 242 0.98 -11.10 -6.93
N ILE A 243 1.11 -10.13 -6.01
CA ILE A 243 1.46 -10.41 -4.62
C ILE A 243 0.31 -11.09 -3.90
N TYR A 244 -0.90 -10.54 -4.06
CA TYR A 244 -2.08 -11.16 -3.46
C TYR A 244 -2.30 -12.59 -3.99
N LYS A 245 -2.09 -12.84 -5.28
CA LYS A 245 -2.12 -14.19 -5.86
C LYS A 245 -1.10 -15.10 -5.19
N HIS A 246 0.15 -14.65 -5.06
CA HIS A 246 1.20 -15.44 -4.41
C HIS A 246 0.89 -15.70 -2.93
N LEU A 247 0.49 -14.69 -2.18
CA LEU A 247 0.12 -14.84 -0.76
C LEU A 247 -1.11 -15.73 -0.57
N LYS A 248 -2.03 -15.77 -1.55
CA LYS A 248 -3.17 -16.68 -1.56
C LYS A 248 -2.73 -18.14 -1.68
N THR A 249 -1.74 -18.46 -2.54
CA THR A 249 -1.18 -19.82 -2.64
C THR A 249 -0.51 -20.28 -1.35
N LEU A 250 0.05 -19.35 -0.57
CA LEU A 250 0.64 -19.60 0.75
C LEU A 250 -0.41 -19.63 1.87
N GLY A 251 -1.68 -19.44 1.55
CA GLY A 251 -2.75 -19.36 2.54
C GLY A 251 -2.69 -18.13 3.46
N ALA A 252 -1.89 -17.12 3.14
CA ALA A 252 -1.71 -15.92 3.96
C ALA A 252 -2.79 -14.85 3.73
N THR A 253 -3.51 -14.89 2.60
CA THR A 253 -4.60 -13.96 2.29
C THR A 253 -5.92 -14.65 2.05
N LYS A 254 -7.02 -13.92 2.34
CA LYS A 254 -8.40 -14.32 2.05
C LYS A 254 -9.20 -13.11 1.58
N GLU A 255 -9.92 -13.27 0.48
CA GLU A 255 -10.90 -12.34 -0.07
C GLU A 255 -12.25 -12.49 0.64
#